data_cf800432742c56d9431104d53a754b03
#
_entry.id   cf800432742c56d9431104d53a754b03
#
_cell.length_a   1.000
_cell.length_b   1.000
_cell.length_c   1.000
_cell.angle_alpha   90.00
_cell.angle_beta   90.00
_cell.angle_gamma   90.00
#
_symmetry.space_group_name_H-M   'P 1'
#
loop_
_entity.id
_entity.type
_entity.pdbx_description
1 polymer ?
#
loop_
_entity_poly.entity_id
_entity_poly.type
_entity_poly.pdbx_seq_one_letter_code
_entity_poly.pdbx_strand_id
1 'polypeptide(L)'
;MSDTFKAILVSRDAEKKQSVDVVDLTEADLTEGDVTVAVEATTVNYKDGLAITGKAPVVRRWPLVPGIDFAGTVTSSSHADWRKGDKVILNGWGVGETHYGAYAGRARVKGDWLVPLPEGMSAHDAMAVGTAGYTAMLSVMALERHGIVPDRGPVVVTGAAGGVGSVAVSILSSLGYHVIASTGRNAESPYLIDLGAAEVISREELSQPAKPLAKERWAGGVDSVGSHTLANVLSMTSYGGAIAACGLAGGMDLPSSVAPFILRGVSLLGIDSVMAPKPVRLEAWRRIGTDLDLSKLSTLSRTIGFDGIIAAARDIVDGKVRGRVVVDM
;
A
#
# COMPACT_ATOMS: atom_id res chain seq x y z
N MET A 1 10.07 36.83 6.87
CA MET A 1 9.36 35.83 7.71
C MET A 1 9.57 34.49 7.00
N SER A 2 10.06 33.48 7.70
CA SER A 2 10.18 32.12 7.10
C SER A 2 8.77 31.63 6.80
N ASP A 3 8.57 31.11 5.59
CA ASP A 3 7.30 30.54 5.14
C ASP A 3 7.03 29.26 5.94
N THR A 4 6.03 29.29 6.85
CA THR A 4 5.65 28.15 7.70
C THR A 4 4.60 27.31 7.03
N PHE A 5 4.54 26.01 7.35
CA PHE A 5 3.53 25.08 6.90
C PHE A 5 3.13 24.14 8.03
N LYS A 6 1.87 23.71 8.02
CA LYS A 6 1.35 22.74 9.00
C LYS A 6 1.96 21.36 8.81
N ALA A 7 2.19 20.66 9.93
CA ALA A 7 2.62 19.26 9.95
C ALA A 7 1.99 18.52 11.15
N ILE A 8 1.81 17.21 11.01
CA ILE A 8 1.56 16.32 12.14
C ILE A 8 2.91 15.84 12.66
N LEU A 9 3.18 16.06 13.94
CA LEU A 9 4.40 15.64 14.59
C LEU A 9 4.08 14.58 15.64
N VAL A 10 4.75 13.44 15.56
CA VAL A 10 4.70 12.37 16.56
C VAL A 10 5.96 12.49 17.41
N SER A 11 5.78 12.65 18.72
CA SER A 11 6.87 12.87 19.68
C SER A 11 6.79 11.88 20.84
N ARG A 12 7.87 11.78 21.60
CA ARG A 12 7.92 11.06 22.88
C ARG A 12 8.48 11.95 23.95
N ASP A 13 7.89 11.89 25.13
CA ASP A 13 8.42 12.51 26.33
C ASP A 13 9.53 11.65 26.99
N ALA A 14 10.07 12.12 28.12
CA ALA A 14 11.10 11.44 28.89
C ALA A 14 10.63 10.07 29.42
N GLU A 15 9.32 9.88 29.62
CA GLU A 15 8.68 8.63 30.07
C GLU A 15 8.34 7.70 28.91
N LYS A 16 8.74 8.05 27.67
CA LYS A 16 8.45 7.33 26.42
C LYS A 16 6.98 7.32 26.03
N LYS A 17 6.16 8.18 26.59
CA LYS A 17 4.77 8.35 26.20
C LYS A 17 4.70 9.13 24.90
N GLN A 18 3.97 8.57 23.92
CA GLN A 18 3.78 9.18 22.61
C GLN A 18 2.72 10.28 22.65
N SER A 19 3.02 11.42 22.01
CA SER A 19 2.04 12.45 21.63
C SER A 19 1.96 12.60 20.12
N VAL A 20 0.84 13.16 19.63
CA VAL A 20 0.58 13.46 18.23
C VAL A 20 -0.04 14.85 18.18
N ASP A 21 0.69 15.80 17.62
CA ASP A 21 0.35 17.20 17.64
C ASP A 21 0.37 17.80 16.23
N VAL A 22 -0.50 18.77 15.96
CA VAL A 22 -0.39 19.63 14.78
C VAL A 22 0.51 20.80 15.13
N VAL A 23 1.54 20.99 14.34
CA VAL A 23 2.57 22.03 14.56
C VAL A 23 2.83 22.82 13.28
N ASP A 24 3.38 24.02 13.41
CA ASP A 24 3.92 24.78 12.29
C ASP A 24 5.43 24.52 12.19
N LEU A 25 5.89 24.11 11.01
CA LEU A 25 7.29 23.87 10.68
C LEU A 25 7.76 24.85 9.61
N THR A 26 9.08 24.97 9.47
CA THR A 26 9.77 25.66 8.38
C THR A 26 10.62 24.67 7.58
N GLU A 27 11.17 25.10 6.45
CA GLU A 27 12.11 24.25 5.70
C GLU A 27 13.39 23.89 6.48
N ALA A 28 13.77 24.71 7.47
CA ALA A 28 14.92 24.42 8.32
C ALA A 28 14.70 23.22 9.25
N ASP A 29 13.46 22.92 9.56
CA ASP A 29 13.08 21.79 10.44
C ASP A 29 13.02 20.45 9.69
N LEU A 30 13.03 20.48 8.35
CA LEU A 30 12.94 19.27 7.53
C LEU A 30 14.22 18.42 7.63
N THR A 31 14.05 17.11 7.49
CA THR A 31 15.15 16.13 7.41
C THR A 31 16.06 16.38 6.21
N GLU A 32 17.24 15.76 6.21
CA GLU A 32 18.22 15.86 5.12
C GLU A 32 17.66 15.34 3.79
N GLY A 33 18.06 15.96 2.70
CA GLY A 33 17.68 15.61 1.34
C GLY A 33 18.14 16.68 0.36
N ASP A 34 18.18 16.34 -0.90
CA ASP A 34 18.61 17.19 -2.01
C ASP A 34 17.47 17.68 -2.89
N VAL A 35 16.22 17.23 -2.60
CA VAL A 35 15.00 17.71 -3.26
C VAL A 35 13.95 18.09 -2.22
N THR A 36 13.41 19.31 -2.34
CA THR A 36 12.25 19.76 -1.56
C THR A 36 11.01 19.76 -2.44
N VAL A 37 9.92 19.19 -1.92
CA VAL A 37 8.65 19.02 -2.63
C VAL A 37 7.54 19.71 -1.85
N ALA A 38 6.71 20.50 -2.53
CA ALA A 38 5.40 20.89 -2.01
C ALA A 38 4.47 19.69 -2.14
N VAL A 39 4.01 19.16 -1.02
CA VAL A 39 3.10 18.01 -0.99
C VAL A 39 1.72 18.49 -1.40
N GLU A 40 1.17 17.94 -2.48
CA GLU A 40 -0.17 18.27 -2.99
C GLU A 40 -1.21 17.27 -2.51
N ALA A 41 -0.81 15.98 -2.46
CA ALA A 41 -1.65 14.91 -1.94
C ALA A 41 -0.80 13.86 -1.23
N THR A 42 -1.40 13.21 -0.24
CA THR A 42 -0.86 12.05 0.47
C THR A 42 -1.98 11.05 0.75
N THR A 43 -1.69 9.97 1.46
CA THR A 43 -2.72 8.97 1.81
C THR A 43 -2.64 8.56 3.27
N VAL A 44 -3.71 7.92 3.76
CA VAL A 44 -3.64 7.24 5.05
C VAL A 44 -3.51 5.75 4.80
N ASN A 45 -2.34 5.20 5.10
CA ASN A 45 -2.05 3.77 5.02
C ASN A 45 -2.15 3.11 6.40
N TYR A 46 -2.28 1.79 6.44
CA TYR A 46 -2.31 1.03 7.71
C TYR A 46 -1.06 1.29 8.56
N LYS A 47 0.12 1.41 7.92
CA LYS A 47 1.39 1.73 8.58
C LYS A 47 1.36 3.12 9.23
N ASP A 48 0.76 4.11 8.57
CA ASP A 48 0.59 5.47 9.13
C ASP A 48 -0.34 5.45 10.35
N GLY A 49 -1.39 4.64 10.28
CA GLY A 49 -2.28 4.39 11.41
C GLY A 49 -1.54 3.80 12.61
N LEU A 50 -0.67 2.81 12.37
CA LEU A 50 0.17 2.24 13.43
C LEU A 50 1.16 3.26 14.01
N ALA A 51 1.76 4.12 13.17
CA ALA A 51 2.67 5.18 13.59
C ALA A 51 1.95 6.21 14.50
N ILE A 52 0.79 6.70 14.08
CA ILE A 52 -0.01 7.70 14.82
C ILE A 52 -0.58 7.12 16.10
N THR A 53 -1.08 5.88 16.09
CA THR A 53 -1.69 5.26 17.28
C THR A 53 -0.68 4.65 18.25
N GLY A 54 0.58 4.47 17.84
CA GLY A 54 1.60 3.78 18.64
C GLY A 54 1.35 2.28 18.83
N LYS A 55 0.41 1.67 18.09
CA LYS A 55 0.06 0.25 18.22
C LYS A 55 1.16 -0.71 17.72
N ALA A 56 2.14 -0.21 16.96
CA ALA A 56 3.33 -0.95 16.57
C ALA A 56 4.54 0.00 16.46
N PRO A 57 5.79 -0.51 16.56
CA PRO A 57 7.01 0.30 16.56
C PRO A 57 7.42 0.75 15.15
N VAL A 58 6.53 1.46 14.45
CA VAL A 58 6.79 2.01 13.11
C VAL A 58 7.76 3.18 13.20
N VAL A 59 7.55 4.09 14.16
CA VAL A 59 8.39 5.27 14.35
C VAL A 59 9.72 4.87 14.99
N ARG A 60 10.80 5.06 14.24
CA ARG A 60 12.18 4.69 14.63
C ARG A 60 13.09 5.89 14.87
N ARG A 61 12.63 7.09 14.58
CA ARG A 61 13.28 8.39 14.85
C ARG A 61 12.28 9.28 15.56
N TRP A 62 12.69 10.04 16.56
CA TRP A 62 11.86 10.91 17.35
C TRP A 62 12.47 12.32 17.46
N PRO A 63 11.71 13.40 17.30
CA PRO A 63 10.34 13.42 16.77
C PRO A 63 10.29 13.06 15.28
N LEU A 64 9.08 12.73 14.76
CA LEU A 64 8.89 12.35 13.38
C LEU A 64 7.58 12.93 12.81
N VAL A 65 7.61 13.38 11.57
CA VAL A 65 6.43 13.61 10.74
C VAL A 65 6.07 12.29 10.06
N PRO A 66 4.89 11.68 10.31
CA PRO A 66 4.47 10.45 9.64
C PRO A 66 4.00 10.70 8.19
N GLY A 67 3.48 9.65 7.53
CA GLY A 67 3.05 9.65 6.13
C GLY A 67 4.09 9.02 5.21
N ILE A 68 3.79 7.80 4.70
CA ILE A 68 4.77 6.97 3.97
C ILE A 68 4.77 7.20 2.46
N ASP A 69 3.88 8.03 1.95
CA ASP A 69 3.77 8.33 0.52
C ASP A 69 3.20 9.73 0.27
N PHE A 70 3.58 10.30 -0.87
CA PHE A 70 3.04 11.57 -1.35
C PHE A 70 3.18 11.71 -2.88
N ALA A 71 2.40 12.63 -3.44
CA ALA A 71 2.63 13.23 -4.74
C ALA A 71 2.65 14.76 -4.60
N GLY A 72 3.46 15.42 -5.42
CA GLY A 72 3.58 16.87 -5.35
C GLY A 72 4.55 17.45 -6.37
N THR A 73 4.87 18.73 -6.17
CA THR A 73 5.73 19.51 -7.08
C THR A 73 7.05 19.86 -6.41
N VAL A 74 8.16 19.61 -7.11
CA VAL A 74 9.50 20.03 -6.69
C VAL A 74 9.56 21.56 -6.59
N THR A 75 9.93 22.07 -5.40
CA THR A 75 10.11 23.52 -5.15
C THR A 75 11.57 23.93 -5.26
N SER A 76 12.49 23.06 -4.84
CA SER A 76 13.95 23.24 -4.99
C SER A 76 14.65 21.90 -5.12
N SER A 77 15.75 21.85 -5.87
CA SER A 77 16.56 20.66 -6.07
C SER A 77 18.01 20.98 -6.34
N SER A 78 18.92 20.20 -5.74
CA SER A 78 20.32 20.09 -6.14
C SER A 78 20.64 18.73 -6.80
N HIS A 79 19.63 17.84 -6.94
CA HIS A 79 19.76 16.57 -7.62
C HIS A 79 19.78 16.73 -9.15
N ALA A 80 20.59 15.92 -9.85
CA ALA A 80 20.80 16.06 -11.28
C ALA A 80 19.54 15.82 -12.13
N ASP A 81 18.68 14.88 -11.67
CA ASP A 81 17.48 14.45 -12.42
C ASP A 81 16.25 15.31 -12.16
N TRP A 82 16.24 16.17 -11.12
CA TRP A 82 15.04 16.90 -10.71
C TRP A 82 15.22 18.40 -10.74
N ARG A 83 14.19 19.10 -11.20
CA ARG A 83 14.15 20.57 -11.28
C ARG A 83 12.87 21.11 -10.67
N LYS A 84 12.90 22.38 -10.26
CA LYS A 84 11.71 23.09 -9.81
C LYS A 84 10.60 23.02 -10.86
N GLY A 85 9.40 22.60 -10.42
CA GLY A 85 8.22 22.41 -11.24
C GLY A 85 7.95 20.96 -11.65
N ASP A 86 8.91 20.06 -11.47
CA ASP A 86 8.71 18.64 -11.77
C ASP A 86 7.66 18.04 -10.84
N LYS A 87 6.78 17.21 -11.40
CA LYS A 87 5.76 16.46 -10.66
C LYS A 87 6.30 15.09 -10.29
N VAL A 88 6.24 14.75 -9.00
CA VAL A 88 6.90 13.57 -8.44
C VAL A 88 5.98 12.78 -7.51
N ILE A 89 6.32 11.51 -7.36
CA ILE A 89 5.73 10.58 -6.39
C ILE A 89 6.85 10.01 -5.52
N LEU A 90 6.54 9.77 -4.26
CA LEU A 90 7.36 8.99 -3.35
C LEU A 90 6.52 7.93 -2.62
N ASN A 91 7.05 6.71 -2.55
CA ASN A 91 6.54 5.61 -1.73
C ASN A 91 7.70 4.95 -0.99
N GLY A 92 7.56 4.67 0.30
CA GLY A 92 8.53 3.87 1.06
C GLY A 92 9.82 4.59 1.41
N TRP A 93 10.96 3.91 1.25
CA TRP A 93 12.33 4.39 1.57
C TRP A 93 12.52 4.80 3.04
N GLY A 94 11.64 4.37 3.94
CA GLY A 94 11.67 4.77 5.35
C GLY A 94 11.11 6.16 5.64
N VAL A 95 10.48 6.81 4.66
CA VAL A 95 9.73 8.05 4.85
C VAL A 95 8.53 7.76 5.76
N GLY A 96 8.33 8.58 6.79
CA GLY A 96 7.34 8.32 7.84
C GLY A 96 7.75 7.27 8.87
N GLU A 97 9.00 6.75 8.83
CA GLU A 97 9.55 5.77 9.79
C GLU A 97 10.85 6.25 10.41
N THR A 98 11.85 6.61 9.58
CA THR A 98 13.19 7.09 9.96
C THR A 98 13.49 8.45 9.38
N HIS A 99 12.70 8.91 8.42
CA HIS A 99 12.78 10.17 7.72
C HIS A 99 11.42 10.87 7.78
N TYR A 100 11.39 12.20 7.84
CA TYR A 100 10.12 12.95 7.90
C TYR A 100 9.26 12.62 6.68
N GLY A 101 7.97 12.36 6.97
CA GLY A 101 6.99 11.90 6.03
C GLY A 101 6.13 13.00 5.41
N ALA A 102 5.02 12.57 4.85
CA ALA A 102 4.15 13.35 3.98
C ALA A 102 3.05 14.14 4.72
N TYR A 103 2.88 13.96 6.02
CA TYR A 103 1.87 14.72 6.76
C TYR A 103 2.37 16.10 7.14
N ALA A 104 2.87 16.81 6.12
CA ALA A 104 3.34 18.18 6.18
C ALA A 104 3.17 18.84 4.80
N GLY A 105 2.98 20.16 4.77
CA GLY A 105 2.86 20.90 3.51
C GLY A 105 4.11 20.84 2.61
N ARG A 106 5.26 20.44 3.18
CA ARG A 106 6.52 20.25 2.43
C ARG A 106 7.26 19.01 2.95
N ALA A 107 7.93 18.31 2.03
CA ALA A 107 8.84 17.21 2.32
C ALA A 107 10.21 17.49 1.70
N ARG A 108 11.30 17.15 2.39
CA ARG A 108 12.66 17.14 1.84
C ARG A 108 13.17 15.71 1.86
N VAL A 109 13.57 15.21 0.69
CA VAL A 109 13.92 13.81 0.47
C VAL A 109 15.12 13.68 -0.47
N LYS A 110 15.68 12.48 -0.56
CA LYS A 110 16.69 12.17 -1.58
C LYS A 110 16.02 12.03 -2.93
N GLY A 111 16.55 12.68 -3.97
CA GLY A 111 16.02 12.64 -5.32
C GLY A 111 15.99 11.23 -5.93
N ASP A 112 16.92 10.35 -5.50
CA ASP A 112 16.93 8.95 -5.89
C ASP A 112 15.66 8.17 -5.46
N TRP A 113 14.95 8.64 -4.44
CA TRP A 113 13.72 8.01 -3.95
C TRP A 113 12.49 8.37 -4.78
N LEU A 114 12.57 9.45 -5.54
CA LEU A 114 11.48 9.98 -6.32
C LEU A 114 11.31 9.24 -7.65
N VAL A 115 10.07 9.13 -8.08
CA VAL A 115 9.70 8.72 -9.44
C VAL A 115 8.83 9.81 -10.07
N PRO A 116 8.85 9.98 -11.39
CA PRO A 116 7.98 10.96 -12.06
C PRO A 116 6.53 10.57 -11.90
N LEU A 117 5.65 11.57 -11.75
CA LEU A 117 4.21 11.39 -11.85
C LEU A 117 3.88 10.94 -13.29
N PRO A 118 3.15 9.81 -13.49
CA PRO A 118 2.75 9.38 -14.82
C PRO A 118 1.95 10.45 -15.57
N GLU A 119 2.17 10.55 -16.87
CA GLU A 119 1.45 11.49 -17.73
C GLU A 119 -0.07 11.25 -17.67
N GLY A 120 -0.84 12.32 -17.62
CA GLY A 120 -2.31 12.26 -17.51
C GLY A 120 -2.85 11.95 -16.11
N MET A 121 -1.99 11.70 -15.11
CA MET A 121 -2.38 11.45 -13.73
C MET A 121 -2.21 12.72 -12.87
N SER A 122 -3.20 13.07 -12.08
CA SER A 122 -3.06 14.11 -11.06
C SER A 122 -2.35 13.60 -9.81
N ALA A 123 -1.86 14.51 -8.95
CA ALA A 123 -1.32 14.13 -7.64
C ALA A 123 -2.35 13.39 -6.78
N HIS A 124 -3.62 13.81 -6.86
CA HIS A 124 -4.75 13.16 -6.21
C HIS A 124 -4.94 11.72 -6.70
N ASP A 125 -4.97 11.49 -8.04
CA ASP A 125 -5.14 10.15 -8.61
C ASP A 125 -3.96 9.24 -8.23
N ALA A 126 -2.72 9.77 -8.28
CA ALA A 126 -1.54 9.04 -7.84
C ALA A 126 -1.65 8.61 -6.38
N MET A 127 -2.23 9.45 -5.52
CA MET A 127 -2.45 9.10 -4.12
C MET A 127 -3.71 8.27 -3.89
N ALA A 128 -4.72 8.29 -4.75
CA ALA A 128 -5.77 7.28 -4.75
C ALA A 128 -5.21 5.87 -4.97
N VAL A 129 -4.18 5.73 -5.80
CA VAL A 129 -3.35 4.51 -5.91
C VAL A 129 -2.47 4.36 -4.68
N GLY A 130 -1.60 5.33 -4.40
CA GLY A 130 -0.67 5.38 -3.27
C GLY A 130 0.21 4.15 -3.12
N THR A 131 0.78 3.98 -1.94
CA THR A 131 1.63 2.81 -1.61
C THR A 131 0.85 1.50 -1.72
N ALA A 132 -0.43 1.50 -1.40
CA ALA A 132 -1.24 0.28 -1.46
C ALA A 132 -1.44 -0.21 -2.91
N GLY A 133 -1.79 0.69 -3.85
CA GLY A 133 -1.94 0.31 -5.25
C GLY A 133 -0.60 -0.01 -5.91
N TYR A 134 0.45 0.71 -5.56
CA TYR A 134 1.81 0.38 -5.96
C TYR A 134 2.22 -1.04 -5.50
N THR A 135 1.91 -1.40 -4.24
CA THR A 135 2.15 -2.76 -3.71
C THR A 135 1.32 -3.81 -4.44
N ALA A 136 0.06 -3.50 -4.79
CA ALA A 136 -0.79 -4.38 -5.60
C ALA A 136 -0.17 -4.64 -6.98
N MET A 137 0.33 -3.61 -7.66
CA MET A 137 1.00 -3.76 -8.96
C MET A 137 2.30 -4.57 -8.84
N LEU A 138 3.11 -4.36 -7.81
CA LEU A 138 4.30 -5.20 -7.56
C LEU A 138 3.92 -6.68 -7.39
N SER A 139 2.81 -6.94 -6.71
CA SER A 139 2.29 -8.31 -6.52
C SER A 139 1.88 -8.93 -7.85
N VAL A 140 1.14 -8.20 -8.69
CA VAL A 140 0.75 -8.65 -10.04
C VAL A 140 1.98 -8.93 -10.90
N MET A 141 2.94 -8.01 -10.94
CA MET A 141 4.19 -8.19 -11.68
C MET A 141 4.99 -9.41 -11.21
N ALA A 142 4.97 -9.73 -9.92
CA ALA A 142 5.62 -10.92 -9.39
C ALA A 142 4.93 -12.21 -9.81
N LEU A 143 3.59 -12.23 -9.78
CA LEU A 143 2.77 -13.35 -10.25
C LEU A 143 3.00 -13.63 -11.73
N GLU A 144 2.96 -12.61 -12.59
CA GLU A 144 3.19 -12.75 -14.03
C GLU A 144 4.60 -13.27 -14.34
N ARG A 145 5.64 -12.74 -13.67
CA ARG A 145 7.01 -13.26 -13.82
C ARG A 145 7.14 -14.73 -13.41
N HIS A 146 6.27 -15.20 -12.51
CA HIS A 146 6.19 -16.60 -12.11
C HIS A 146 5.34 -17.44 -13.07
N GLY A 147 4.79 -16.85 -14.12
CA GLY A 147 3.96 -17.52 -15.12
C GLY A 147 2.50 -17.70 -14.70
N ILE A 148 2.00 -16.94 -13.74
CA ILE A 148 0.57 -16.86 -13.43
C ILE A 148 -0.05 -15.90 -14.43
N VAL A 149 -0.78 -16.48 -15.39
CA VAL A 149 -1.48 -15.75 -16.46
C VAL A 149 -2.99 -16.06 -16.37
N PRO A 150 -3.88 -15.24 -16.98
CA PRO A 150 -5.35 -15.39 -16.85
C PRO A 150 -5.86 -16.82 -17.14
N ASP A 151 -5.33 -17.47 -18.16
CA ASP A 151 -5.78 -18.82 -18.59
C ASP A 151 -5.33 -19.94 -17.65
N ARG A 152 -4.47 -19.65 -16.67
CA ARG A 152 -3.96 -20.66 -15.74
C ARG A 152 -4.97 -21.06 -14.65
N GLY A 153 -5.99 -20.26 -14.44
CA GLY A 153 -7.03 -20.46 -13.44
C GLY A 153 -7.30 -19.24 -12.57
N PRO A 154 -8.25 -19.36 -11.63
CA PRO A 154 -8.61 -18.24 -10.76
C PRO A 154 -7.43 -17.73 -9.94
N VAL A 155 -7.50 -16.45 -9.53
CA VAL A 155 -6.56 -15.83 -8.57
C VAL A 155 -7.34 -15.33 -7.36
N VAL A 156 -6.82 -15.56 -6.16
CA VAL A 156 -7.44 -15.10 -4.93
C VAL A 156 -6.81 -13.80 -4.45
N VAL A 157 -7.62 -12.86 -3.95
CA VAL A 157 -7.17 -11.64 -3.28
C VAL A 157 -7.71 -11.64 -1.86
N THR A 158 -6.85 -11.67 -0.86
CA THR A 158 -7.26 -11.59 0.54
C THR A 158 -7.25 -10.16 1.04
N GLY A 159 -8.06 -9.86 2.08
CA GLY A 159 -8.24 -8.48 2.51
C GLY A 159 -8.78 -7.57 1.40
N ALA A 160 -9.59 -8.15 0.50
CA ALA A 160 -9.99 -7.57 -0.76
C ALA A 160 -10.66 -6.19 -0.65
N ALA A 161 -11.41 -5.91 0.42
CA ALA A 161 -12.04 -4.61 0.64
C ALA A 161 -11.09 -3.57 1.30
N GLY A 162 -9.82 -3.91 1.53
CA GLY A 162 -8.79 -2.99 2.02
C GLY A 162 -8.05 -2.27 0.88
N GLY A 163 -7.08 -1.42 1.24
CA GLY A 163 -6.35 -0.58 0.28
C GLY A 163 -5.62 -1.37 -0.81
N VAL A 164 -4.78 -2.35 -0.43
CA VAL A 164 -4.05 -3.19 -1.41
C VAL A 164 -5.02 -4.09 -2.16
N GLY A 165 -5.92 -4.76 -1.42
CA GLY A 165 -6.81 -5.76 -2.01
C GLY A 165 -7.75 -5.19 -3.06
N SER A 166 -8.38 -4.03 -2.82
CA SER A 166 -9.31 -3.42 -3.76
C SER A 166 -8.62 -3.00 -5.07
N VAL A 167 -7.41 -2.44 -4.99
CA VAL A 167 -6.63 -2.10 -6.19
C VAL A 167 -6.16 -3.37 -6.92
N ALA A 168 -5.74 -4.41 -6.17
CA ALA A 168 -5.34 -5.69 -6.77
C ALA A 168 -6.51 -6.35 -7.51
N VAL A 169 -7.73 -6.34 -6.95
CA VAL A 169 -8.94 -6.82 -7.64
C VAL A 169 -9.15 -6.06 -8.95
N SER A 170 -9.08 -4.73 -8.91
CA SER A 170 -9.29 -3.90 -10.10
C SER A 170 -8.22 -4.16 -11.18
N ILE A 171 -6.93 -4.18 -10.84
CA ILE A 171 -5.85 -4.45 -11.80
C ILE A 171 -5.98 -5.85 -12.39
N LEU A 172 -6.12 -6.89 -11.56
CA LEU A 172 -6.22 -8.27 -12.04
C LEU A 172 -7.44 -8.48 -12.94
N SER A 173 -8.58 -7.88 -12.59
CA SER A 173 -9.77 -7.92 -13.44
C SER A 173 -9.55 -7.23 -14.77
N SER A 174 -8.93 -6.04 -14.80
CA SER A 174 -8.61 -5.33 -16.04
C SER A 174 -7.68 -6.13 -16.96
N LEU A 175 -6.78 -6.93 -16.35
CA LEU A 175 -5.87 -7.84 -17.08
C LEU A 175 -6.51 -9.17 -17.47
N GLY A 176 -7.81 -9.37 -17.24
CA GLY A 176 -8.55 -10.55 -17.65
C GLY A 176 -8.48 -11.76 -16.72
N TYR A 177 -7.95 -11.61 -15.49
CA TYR A 177 -7.94 -12.69 -14.51
C TYR A 177 -9.35 -12.95 -13.93
N HIS A 178 -9.67 -14.22 -13.66
CA HIS A 178 -10.83 -14.60 -12.86
C HIS A 178 -10.49 -14.39 -11.37
N VAL A 179 -10.98 -13.28 -10.77
CA VAL A 179 -10.61 -12.86 -9.42
C VAL A 179 -11.61 -13.36 -8.39
N ILE A 180 -11.12 -14.08 -7.37
CA ILE A 180 -11.88 -14.47 -6.17
C ILE A 180 -11.47 -13.52 -5.04
N ALA A 181 -12.40 -12.68 -4.59
CA ALA A 181 -12.15 -11.69 -3.55
C ALA A 181 -12.55 -12.23 -2.17
N SER A 182 -11.59 -12.32 -1.23
CA SER A 182 -11.88 -12.74 0.15
C SER A 182 -11.97 -11.53 1.09
N THR A 183 -13.12 -11.39 1.76
CA THR A 183 -13.38 -10.28 2.69
C THR A 183 -14.05 -10.74 3.98
N GLY A 184 -13.76 -10.08 5.10
CA GLY A 184 -14.51 -10.24 6.36
C GLY A 184 -15.70 -9.28 6.48
N ARG A 185 -15.96 -8.48 5.45
CA ARG A 185 -17.05 -7.50 5.40
C ARG A 185 -18.00 -7.87 4.27
N ASN A 186 -18.92 -8.79 4.53
CA ASN A 186 -19.85 -9.30 3.51
C ASN A 186 -20.71 -8.18 2.87
N ALA A 187 -20.98 -7.10 3.60
CA ALA A 187 -21.65 -5.92 3.08
C ALA A 187 -20.90 -5.22 1.94
N GLU A 188 -19.59 -5.47 1.80
CA GLU A 188 -18.76 -4.90 0.73
C GLU A 188 -18.75 -5.78 -0.55
N SER A 189 -19.50 -6.87 -0.60
CA SER A 189 -19.56 -7.73 -1.80
C SER A 189 -19.95 -6.96 -3.07
N PRO A 190 -20.99 -6.09 -3.08
CA PRO A 190 -21.33 -5.31 -4.27
C PRO A 190 -20.17 -4.42 -4.75
N TYR A 191 -19.44 -3.80 -3.83
CA TYR A 191 -18.26 -2.99 -4.13
C TYR A 191 -17.15 -3.82 -4.81
N LEU A 192 -16.89 -5.03 -4.31
CA LEU A 192 -15.87 -5.90 -4.88
C LEU A 192 -16.25 -6.42 -6.28
N ILE A 193 -17.53 -6.72 -6.50
CA ILE A 193 -18.04 -7.09 -7.83
C ILE A 193 -17.91 -5.91 -8.80
N ASP A 194 -18.24 -4.69 -8.37
CA ASP A 194 -18.10 -3.48 -9.20
C ASP A 194 -16.62 -3.21 -9.58
N LEU A 195 -15.68 -3.54 -8.70
CA LEU A 195 -14.25 -3.51 -9.00
C LEU A 195 -13.82 -4.59 -10.00
N GLY A 196 -14.63 -5.62 -10.21
CA GLY A 196 -14.40 -6.68 -11.18
C GLY A 196 -14.09 -8.04 -10.57
N ALA A 197 -14.36 -8.27 -9.27
CA ALA A 197 -14.28 -9.61 -8.71
C ALA A 197 -15.35 -10.50 -9.37
N ALA A 198 -14.97 -11.70 -9.82
CA ALA A 198 -15.89 -12.69 -10.38
C ALA A 198 -16.61 -13.45 -9.27
N GLU A 199 -16.00 -13.61 -8.12
CA GLU A 199 -16.54 -14.29 -6.94
C GLU A 199 -16.10 -13.55 -5.67
N VAL A 200 -17.00 -13.51 -4.67
CA VAL A 200 -16.67 -13.02 -3.31
C VAL A 200 -16.87 -14.13 -2.31
N ILE A 201 -15.88 -14.39 -1.47
CA ILE A 201 -15.91 -15.40 -0.42
C ILE A 201 -15.71 -14.76 0.95
N SER A 202 -16.29 -15.39 2.00
CA SER A 202 -16.03 -14.97 3.37
C SER A 202 -14.58 -15.29 3.77
N ARG A 203 -13.91 -14.35 4.47
CA ARG A 203 -12.61 -14.65 5.06
C ARG A 203 -12.66 -15.79 6.08
N GLU A 204 -13.83 -16.09 6.65
CA GLU A 204 -14.01 -17.18 7.60
C GLU A 204 -13.63 -18.54 6.99
N GLU A 205 -13.78 -18.70 5.68
CA GLU A 205 -13.32 -19.89 4.96
C GLU A 205 -11.81 -20.10 5.05
N LEU A 206 -11.04 -19.03 5.30
CA LEU A 206 -9.58 -19.01 5.31
C LEU A 206 -8.98 -18.73 6.70
N SER A 207 -9.80 -18.59 7.75
CA SER A 207 -9.34 -18.14 9.06
C SER A 207 -9.03 -19.27 10.05
N GLN A 208 -9.44 -20.49 9.75
CA GLN A 208 -9.21 -21.67 10.61
C GLN A 208 -7.82 -22.25 10.37
N PRO A 209 -7.28 -23.08 11.30
CA PRO A 209 -6.03 -23.78 11.07
C PRO A 209 -6.03 -24.55 9.74
N ALA A 210 -4.99 -24.29 8.93
CA ALA A 210 -4.89 -24.86 7.59
C ALA A 210 -4.59 -26.36 7.63
N LYS A 211 -5.17 -27.11 6.69
CA LYS A 211 -4.71 -28.47 6.36
C LYS A 211 -3.36 -28.38 5.63
N PRO A 212 -2.45 -29.35 5.78
CA PRO A 212 -1.19 -29.37 5.01
C PRO A 212 -1.40 -29.22 3.50
N LEU A 213 -2.44 -29.91 2.96
CA LEU A 213 -2.94 -29.76 1.59
C LEU A 213 -4.45 -29.82 1.61
N ALA A 214 -5.10 -28.85 0.97
CA ALA A 214 -6.54 -28.83 0.72
C ALA A 214 -6.83 -29.04 -0.77
N LYS A 215 -8.12 -29.09 -1.16
CA LYS A 215 -8.51 -29.14 -2.57
C LYS A 215 -8.01 -27.88 -3.28
N GLU A 216 -7.38 -28.07 -4.43
CA GLU A 216 -6.91 -26.96 -5.28
C GLU A 216 -8.08 -26.06 -5.71
N ARG A 217 -7.84 -24.75 -5.70
CA ARG A 217 -8.91 -23.77 -5.91
C ARG A 217 -8.48 -22.59 -6.80
N TRP A 218 -7.19 -22.18 -6.75
CA TRP A 218 -6.66 -21.06 -7.50
C TRP A 218 -5.22 -21.30 -7.96
N ALA A 219 -4.85 -20.70 -9.09
CA ALA A 219 -3.50 -20.78 -9.64
C ALA A 219 -2.54 -19.80 -8.96
N GLY A 220 -3.07 -18.70 -8.41
CA GLY A 220 -2.27 -17.66 -7.77
C GLY A 220 -3.07 -16.79 -6.84
N GLY A 221 -2.41 -15.80 -6.24
CA GLY A 221 -3.11 -14.84 -5.40
C GLY A 221 -2.25 -13.73 -4.83
N VAL A 222 -2.93 -12.72 -4.30
CA VAL A 222 -2.32 -11.60 -3.56
C VAL A 222 -2.83 -11.65 -2.12
N ASP A 223 -1.91 -11.81 -1.17
CA ASP A 223 -2.24 -11.86 0.25
C ASP A 223 -1.73 -10.62 0.99
N SER A 224 -2.67 -9.93 1.64
CA SER A 224 -2.40 -8.77 2.52
C SER A 224 -2.70 -9.06 3.99
N VAL A 225 -3.09 -10.30 4.33
CA VAL A 225 -3.59 -10.67 5.66
C VAL A 225 -2.55 -11.43 6.48
N GLY A 226 -1.86 -12.40 5.88
CA GLY A 226 -0.90 -13.24 6.60
C GLY A 226 -1.52 -14.32 7.46
N SER A 227 -0.75 -14.89 8.38
CA SER A 227 -1.15 -15.89 9.39
C SER A 227 -1.96 -17.07 8.80
N HIS A 228 -3.02 -17.51 9.47
CA HIS A 228 -3.89 -18.59 9.04
C HIS A 228 -4.48 -18.40 7.64
N THR A 229 -4.80 -17.15 7.27
CA THR A 229 -5.32 -16.83 5.93
C THR A 229 -4.31 -17.22 4.86
N LEU A 230 -3.07 -16.78 4.98
CA LEU A 230 -1.99 -17.10 4.03
C LEU A 230 -1.72 -18.62 4.01
N ALA A 231 -1.71 -19.28 5.17
CA ALA A 231 -1.53 -20.73 5.27
C ALA A 231 -2.62 -21.50 4.51
N ASN A 232 -3.89 -21.10 4.63
CA ASN A 232 -4.99 -21.69 3.88
C ASN A 232 -4.89 -21.41 2.38
N VAL A 233 -4.55 -20.19 2.00
CA VAL A 233 -4.34 -19.80 0.60
C VAL A 233 -3.27 -20.69 -0.05
N LEU A 234 -2.12 -20.89 0.62
CA LEU A 234 -1.05 -21.76 0.13
C LEU A 234 -1.51 -23.22 0.00
N SER A 235 -2.24 -23.74 0.99
CA SER A 235 -2.72 -25.13 0.99
C SER A 235 -3.73 -25.44 -0.12
N MET A 236 -4.44 -24.41 -0.64
CA MET A 236 -5.44 -24.49 -1.71
C MET A 236 -4.88 -24.07 -3.07
N THR A 237 -3.60 -23.69 -3.14
CA THR A 237 -2.98 -23.30 -4.40
C THR A 237 -2.72 -24.52 -5.28
N SER A 238 -2.99 -24.39 -6.57
CA SER A 238 -2.84 -25.45 -7.58
C SER A 238 -1.36 -25.72 -7.85
N TYR A 239 -1.09 -26.87 -8.49
CA TYR A 239 0.26 -27.29 -8.86
C TYR A 239 1.02 -26.20 -9.63
N GLY A 240 2.22 -25.86 -9.17
CA GLY A 240 3.11 -24.83 -9.74
C GLY A 240 2.55 -23.41 -9.59
N GLY A 241 1.55 -23.18 -8.75
CA GLY A 241 0.99 -21.87 -8.50
C GLY A 241 1.87 -20.97 -7.62
N ALA A 242 1.48 -19.70 -7.44
CA ALA A 242 2.24 -18.75 -6.65
C ALA A 242 1.36 -17.76 -5.90
N ILE A 243 1.77 -17.39 -4.68
CA ILE A 243 1.10 -16.39 -3.84
C ILE A 243 2.07 -15.25 -3.54
N ALA A 244 1.66 -14.04 -3.91
CA ALA A 244 2.36 -12.80 -3.57
C ALA A 244 1.90 -12.32 -2.19
N ALA A 245 2.79 -12.39 -1.20
CA ALA A 245 2.53 -11.95 0.18
C ALA A 245 3.09 -10.55 0.41
N CYS A 246 2.21 -9.60 0.73
CA CYS A 246 2.56 -8.18 0.88
C CYS A 246 2.08 -7.54 2.19
N GLY A 247 1.37 -8.28 3.04
CA GLY A 247 0.84 -7.74 4.28
C GLY A 247 0.71 -8.76 5.40
N LEU A 248 0.40 -8.26 6.61
CA LEU A 248 0.36 -9.01 7.85
C LEU A 248 -0.78 -8.53 8.78
N ALA A 249 -1.89 -8.06 8.19
CA ALA A 249 -3.00 -7.48 8.96
C ALA A 249 -3.66 -8.47 9.93
N GLY A 250 -3.59 -9.78 9.66
CA GLY A 250 -4.09 -10.85 10.51
C GLY A 250 -3.04 -11.50 11.41
N GLY A 251 -1.74 -11.20 11.18
CA GLY A 251 -0.63 -11.72 11.98
C GLY A 251 0.65 -11.88 11.17
N MET A 252 1.80 -11.97 11.88
CA MET A 252 3.14 -12.10 11.28
C MET A 252 3.59 -13.55 11.11
N ASP A 253 2.92 -14.46 11.81
CA ASP A 253 3.21 -15.89 11.76
C ASP A 253 2.74 -16.50 10.43
N LEU A 254 3.31 -17.67 10.10
CA LEU A 254 2.89 -18.51 8.98
C LEU A 254 2.69 -19.94 9.47
N PRO A 255 1.52 -20.27 10.04
CA PRO A 255 1.22 -21.61 10.56
C PRO A 255 0.89 -22.59 9.42
N SER A 256 1.85 -22.86 8.54
CA SER A 256 1.77 -23.74 7.38
C SER A 256 2.71 -24.91 7.51
N SER A 257 2.66 -25.85 6.56
CA SER A 257 3.61 -26.94 6.39
C SER A 257 4.40 -26.76 5.09
N VAL A 258 5.43 -27.57 4.90
CA VAL A 258 6.19 -27.59 3.63
C VAL A 258 5.45 -28.31 2.49
N ALA A 259 4.32 -28.96 2.78
CA ALA A 259 3.60 -29.80 1.81
C ALA A 259 3.18 -29.06 0.52
N PRO A 260 2.62 -27.82 0.54
CA PRO A 260 2.31 -27.10 -0.67
C PRO A 260 3.54 -26.86 -1.55
N PHE A 261 4.68 -26.61 -0.93
CA PHE A 261 5.93 -26.31 -1.63
C PHE A 261 6.52 -27.55 -2.30
N ILE A 262 6.66 -28.65 -1.56
CA ILE A 262 7.34 -29.85 -2.08
C ILE A 262 6.44 -30.77 -2.90
N LEU A 263 5.12 -30.79 -2.64
CA LEU A 263 4.18 -31.72 -3.31
C LEU A 263 3.44 -31.07 -4.46
N ARG A 264 3.31 -29.74 -4.50
CA ARG A 264 2.67 -28.99 -5.57
C ARG A 264 3.55 -27.93 -6.22
N GLY A 265 4.81 -27.77 -5.78
CA GLY A 265 5.71 -26.75 -6.31
C GLY A 265 5.17 -25.33 -6.15
N VAL A 266 4.33 -25.07 -5.13
CA VAL A 266 3.79 -23.75 -4.84
C VAL A 266 4.91 -22.81 -4.45
N SER A 267 4.87 -21.57 -4.92
CA SER A 267 5.82 -20.51 -4.56
C SER A 267 5.17 -19.46 -3.68
N LEU A 268 5.89 -19.04 -2.63
CA LEU A 268 5.56 -17.89 -1.81
C LEU A 268 6.49 -16.73 -2.20
N LEU A 269 5.91 -15.68 -2.78
CA LEU A 269 6.63 -14.53 -3.31
C LEU A 269 6.51 -13.36 -2.34
N GLY A 270 7.60 -12.97 -1.69
CA GLY A 270 7.64 -11.80 -0.81
C GLY A 270 7.61 -10.50 -1.63
N ILE A 271 6.75 -9.56 -1.25
CA ILE A 271 6.60 -8.28 -1.93
C ILE A 271 7.02 -7.15 -0.98
N ASP A 272 8.18 -6.58 -1.26
CA ASP A 272 8.68 -5.39 -0.56
C ASP A 272 8.42 -4.12 -1.38
N SER A 273 7.51 -3.28 -0.94
CA SER A 273 7.22 -1.97 -1.54
C SER A 273 8.05 -0.84 -0.90
N VAL A 274 8.76 -1.10 0.19
CA VAL A 274 9.55 -0.09 0.91
C VAL A 274 10.89 0.15 0.24
N MET A 275 11.65 -0.93 -0.04
CA MET A 275 13.02 -0.87 -0.57
C MET A 275 13.14 -1.40 -2.01
N ALA A 276 12.01 -1.60 -2.70
CA ALA A 276 12.03 -2.05 -4.09
C ALA A 276 12.93 -1.14 -4.96
N PRO A 277 13.81 -1.69 -5.81
CA PRO A 277 14.74 -0.91 -6.63
C PRO A 277 14.03 0.06 -7.58
N LYS A 278 14.65 1.22 -7.88
CA LYS A 278 14.08 2.28 -8.73
C LYS A 278 13.55 1.76 -10.08
N PRO A 279 14.25 0.90 -10.83
CA PRO A 279 13.72 0.37 -12.10
C PRO A 279 12.39 -0.39 -11.94
N VAL A 280 12.23 -1.15 -10.85
CA VAL A 280 11.00 -1.88 -10.54
C VAL A 280 9.86 -0.92 -10.19
N ARG A 281 10.17 0.18 -9.48
CA ARG A 281 9.20 1.25 -9.16
C ARG A 281 8.71 1.95 -10.43
N LEU A 282 9.63 2.33 -11.30
CA LEU A 282 9.31 2.99 -12.58
C LEU A 282 8.39 2.10 -13.42
N GLU A 283 8.70 0.81 -13.53
CA GLU A 283 7.85 -0.13 -14.27
C GLU A 283 6.48 -0.30 -13.60
N ALA A 284 6.41 -0.41 -12.27
CA ALA A 284 5.14 -0.51 -11.57
C ALA A 284 4.26 0.73 -11.78
N TRP A 285 4.82 1.93 -11.67
CA TRP A 285 4.06 3.17 -11.90
C TRP A 285 3.66 3.36 -13.36
N ARG A 286 4.52 2.97 -14.31
CA ARG A 286 4.16 2.94 -15.73
C ARG A 286 2.97 2.02 -15.98
N ARG A 287 3.00 0.81 -15.43
CA ARG A 287 1.92 -0.18 -15.55
C ARG A 287 0.63 0.25 -14.85
N ILE A 288 0.71 0.92 -13.71
CA ILE A 288 -0.47 1.51 -13.06
C ILE A 288 -1.18 2.45 -14.04
N GLY A 289 -0.43 3.30 -14.75
CA GLY A 289 -1.02 4.23 -15.73
C GLY A 289 -1.68 3.56 -16.94
N THR A 290 -1.34 2.29 -17.23
CA THR A 290 -1.89 1.55 -18.39
C THR A 290 -2.88 0.45 -18.01
N ASP A 291 -2.68 -0.22 -16.89
CA ASP A 291 -3.38 -1.46 -16.54
C ASP A 291 -4.51 -1.24 -15.51
N LEU A 292 -4.46 -0.13 -14.77
CA LEU A 292 -5.53 0.24 -13.85
C LEU A 292 -6.58 1.09 -14.58
N ASP A 293 -7.84 0.72 -14.45
CA ASP A 293 -8.95 1.57 -14.89
C ASP A 293 -9.08 2.79 -13.96
N LEU A 294 -8.51 3.91 -14.39
CA LEU A 294 -8.50 5.16 -13.62
C LEU A 294 -9.90 5.71 -13.36
N SER A 295 -10.91 5.36 -14.18
CA SER A 295 -12.31 5.78 -13.94
C SER A 295 -12.88 5.20 -12.63
N LYS A 296 -12.32 4.11 -12.14
CA LYS A 296 -12.72 3.47 -10.88
C LYS A 296 -12.06 4.10 -9.63
N LEU A 297 -11.12 5.05 -9.77
CA LEU A 297 -10.45 5.66 -8.62
C LEU A 297 -11.42 6.33 -7.65
N SER A 298 -12.49 6.96 -8.15
CA SER A 298 -13.55 7.55 -7.31
C SER A 298 -14.33 6.52 -6.50
N THR A 299 -14.47 5.31 -7.01
CA THR A 299 -15.07 4.16 -6.28
C THR A 299 -14.10 3.58 -5.27
N LEU A 300 -12.81 3.55 -5.62
CA LEU A 300 -11.72 2.99 -4.80
C LEU A 300 -11.37 3.87 -3.59
N SER A 301 -11.55 5.19 -3.68
CA SER A 301 -11.04 6.15 -2.70
C SER A 301 -12.10 7.12 -2.19
N ARG A 302 -11.86 7.63 -0.99
CA ARG A 302 -12.52 8.82 -0.47
C ARG A 302 -11.48 9.88 -0.13
N THR A 303 -11.86 11.15 -0.22
CA THR A 303 -10.98 12.28 0.05
C THR A 303 -11.28 12.91 1.40
N ILE A 304 -10.24 13.31 2.11
CA ILE A 304 -10.30 14.12 3.33
C ILE A 304 -9.29 15.26 3.24
N GLY A 305 -9.48 16.30 4.05
CA GLY A 305 -8.45 17.33 4.26
C GLY A 305 -7.46 16.93 5.36
N PHE A 306 -6.41 17.73 5.51
CA PHE A 306 -5.34 17.54 6.50
C PHE A 306 -5.84 17.26 7.92
N ASP A 307 -6.85 18.01 8.39
CA ASP A 307 -7.39 17.88 9.76
C ASP A 307 -8.06 16.51 10.01
N GLY A 308 -8.39 15.75 8.95
CA GLY A 308 -9.00 14.42 9.02
C GLY A 308 -8.00 13.27 9.24
N ILE A 309 -6.70 13.51 9.09
CA ILE A 309 -5.66 12.46 9.06
C ILE A 309 -5.67 11.62 10.35
N ILE A 310 -5.65 12.26 11.52
CA ILE A 310 -5.54 11.57 12.82
C ILE A 310 -6.76 10.66 13.06
N ALA A 311 -7.95 11.12 12.69
CA ALA A 311 -9.16 10.31 12.81
C ALA A 311 -9.14 9.12 11.84
N ALA A 312 -8.80 9.36 10.57
CA ALA A 312 -8.69 8.32 9.55
C ALA A 312 -7.60 7.28 9.91
N ALA A 313 -6.48 7.70 10.52
CA ALA A 313 -5.42 6.83 11.00
C ALA A 313 -5.89 5.87 12.10
N ARG A 314 -6.80 6.29 12.98
CA ARG A 314 -7.45 5.42 13.97
C ARG A 314 -8.42 4.45 13.30
N ASP A 315 -9.27 4.95 12.42
CA ASP A 315 -10.27 4.15 11.71
C ASP A 315 -9.65 3.03 10.87
N ILE A 316 -8.51 3.29 10.20
CA ILE A 316 -7.86 2.27 9.37
C ILE A 316 -7.29 1.12 10.22
N VAL A 317 -6.71 1.42 11.39
CA VAL A 317 -6.20 0.41 12.32
C VAL A 317 -7.34 -0.41 12.94
N ASP A 318 -8.50 0.21 13.15
CA ASP A 318 -9.70 -0.45 13.63
C ASP A 318 -10.46 -1.23 12.54
N GLY A 319 -9.92 -1.28 11.30
CA GLY A 319 -10.53 -2.02 10.18
C GLY A 319 -11.80 -1.41 9.60
N LYS A 320 -12.10 -0.13 9.91
CA LYS A 320 -13.32 0.57 9.48
C LYS A 320 -13.21 1.21 8.09
N VAL A 321 -12.00 1.26 7.52
CA VAL A 321 -11.76 1.91 6.22
C VAL A 321 -11.97 0.91 5.09
N ARG A 322 -12.78 1.29 4.09
CA ARG A 322 -12.89 0.62 2.80
C ARG A 322 -11.99 1.32 1.78
N GLY A 323 -11.30 0.54 0.93
CA GLY A 323 -10.48 1.09 -0.15
C GLY A 323 -9.38 2.02 0.35
N ARG A 324 -9.31 3.20 -0.24
CA ARG A 324 -8.25 4.19 -0.01
C ARG A 324 -8.79 5.46 0.67
N VAL A 325 -7.91 6.15 1.39
CA VAL A 325 -8.16 7.49 1.91
C VAL A 325 -7.09 8.41 1.36
N VAL A 326 -7.48 9.32 0.48
CA VAL A 326 -6.63 10.38 -0.07
C VAL A 326 -6.74 11.61 0.83
N VAL A 327 -5.63 12.29 1.02
CA VAL A 327 -5.56 13.55 1.75
C VAL A 327 -5.11 14.64 0.79
N ASP A 328 -5.94 15.62 0.53
CA ASP A 328 -5.56 16.85 -0.17
C ASP A 328 -4.89 17.81 0.83
N MET A 329 -3.67 18.30 0.49
CA MET A 329 -2.80 19.07 1.39
C MET A 329 -2.93 20.58 1.16
#